data_a2a6264089dfb409872aaafd6d1ddc06
#
_entry.id   a2a6264089dfb409872aaafd6d1ddc06
#
_cell.length_a   1.000
_cell.length_b   1.000
_cell.length_c   1.000
_cell.angle_alpha   90.00
_cell.angle_beta   90.00
_cell.angle_gamma   90.00
#
_symmetry.space_group_name_H-M   'P 1'
#
loop_
_entity.id
_entity.type
_entity.pdbx_description
1 polymer ?
#
loop_
_entity_poly.entity_id
_entity_poly.type
_entity_poly.pdbx_seq_one_letter_code
_entity_poly.pdbx_strand_id
1 'polypeptide(L)'
;MNSNTTKFFALGAISAYGFAALVLILSAKLGVLPVQADVAPSRLEAALLGSALRASVAHHASSSGNPIVPSGEQLVAGANLYRQMCSRCHGSSSESDNLYGRSFYPPAPNLLRTPPSYADNEMF
;
A
#
# COMPACT_ATOMS: atom_id res chain seq x y z
N MET A 1 24.10 -21.62 -31.30
CA MET A 1 24.18 -21.91 -29.85
C MET A 1 24.03 -23.41 -29.68
N ASN A 2 24.97 -24.07 -29.04
CA ASN A 2 25.01 -25.54 -29.02
C ASN A 2 23.89 -26.05 -28.08
N SER A 3 23.11 -27.04 -28.50
CA SER A 3 21.96 -27.60 -27.74
C SER A 3 22.32 -27.95 -26.27
N ASN A 4 23.52 -28.42 -26.02
CA ASN A 4 24.01 -28.75 -24.70
C ASN A 4 24.22 -27.51 -23.82
N THR A 5 24.75 -26.41 -24.38
CA THR A 5 24.94 -25.15 -23.64
C THR A 5 23.60 -24.57 -23.15
N THR A 6 22.56 -24.63 -23.99
CA THR A 6 21.21 -24.16 -23.62
C THR A 6 20.61 -25.02 -22.50
N LYS A 7 20.81 -26.34 -22.54
CA LYS A 7 20.32 -27.24 -21.47
C LYS A 7 21.00 -26.98 -20.13
N PHE A 8 22.33 -26.81 -20.13
CA PHE A 8 23.07 -26.50 -18.89
C PHE A 8 22.68 -25.14 -18.34
N PHE A 9 22.47 -24.13 -19.19
CA PHE A 9 21.99 -22.82 -18.76
C PHE A 9 20.57 -22.90 -18.16
N ALA A 10 19.66 -23.61 -18.82
CA ALA A 10 18.30 -23.80 -18.32
C ALA A 10 18.29 -24.54 -16.98
N LEU A 11 19.08 -25.63 -16.85
CA LEU A 11 19.19 -26.37 -15.61
C LEU A 11 19.76 -25.53 -14.47
N GLY A 12 20.80 -24.74 -14.76
CA GLY A 12 21.38 -23.80 -13.79
C GLY A 12 20.38 -22.74 -13.33
N ALA A 13 19.61 -22.17 -14.26
CA ALA A 13 18.57 -21.21 -13.94
C ALA A 13 17.47 -21.81 -13.05
N ILE A 14 16.96 -23.01 -13.41
CA ILE A 14 15.94 -23.70 -12.64
C ILE A 14 16.45 -24.02 -11.22
N SER A 15 17.70 -24.49 -11.11
CA SER A 15 18.31 -24.78 -9.80
C SER A 15 18.45 -23.51 -8.96
N ALA A 16 18.87 -22.40 -9.53
CA ALA A 16 19.00 -21.13 -8.82
C ALA A 16 17.65 -20.59 -8.32
N TYR A 17 16.62 -20.63 -9.16
CA TYR A 17 15.26 -20.25 -8.75
C TYR A 17 14.67 -21.18 -7.69
N GLY A 18 14.88 -22.50 -7.85
CA GLY A 18 14.45 -23.49 -6.85
C GLY A 18 15.11 -23.26 -5.49
N PHE A 19 16.41 -22.99 -5.49
CA PHE A 19 17.15 -22.66 -4.27
C PHE A 19 16.66 -21.35 -3.62
N ALA A 20 16.46 -20.30 -4.40
CA ALA A 20 15.94 -19.04 -3.89
C ALA A 20 14.54 -19.18 -3.29
N ALA A 21 13.65 -19.94 -3.96
CA ALA A 21 12.32 -20.24 -3.45
C ALA A 21 12.38 -21.05 -2.14
N LEU A 22 13.26 -22.04 -2.05
CA LEU A 22 13.46 -22.84 -0.84
C LEU A 22 13.94 -21.96 0.32
N VAL A 23 14.93 -21.09 0.09
CA VAL A 23 15.43 -20.16 1.10
C VAL A 23 14.32 -19.24 1.61
N LEU A 24 13.50 -18.72 0.71
CA LEU A 24 12.38 -17.84 1.08
C LEU A 24 11.34 -18.59 1.94
N ILE A 25 10.97 -19.80 1.53
CA ILE A 25 10.01 -20.63 2.28
C ILE A 25 10.56 -21.00 3.67
N LEU A 26 11.82 -21.39 3.74
CA LEU A 26 12.46 -21.72 5.02
C LEU A 26 12.55 -20.48 5.93
N SER A 27 12.93 -19.33 5.38
CA SER A 27 12.99 -18.08 6.14
C SER A 27 11.63 -17.68 6.72
N ALA A 28 10.56 -17.87 5.94
CA ALA A 28 9.19 -17.65 6.41
C ALA A 28 8.79 -18.62 7.53
N LYS A 29 9.07 -19.93 7.36
CA LYS A 29 8.74 -20.96 8.35
C LYS A 29 9.55 -20.85 9.65
N LEU A 30 10.77 -20.40 9.56
CA LEU A 30 11.67 -20.21 10.71
C LEU A 30 11.46 -18.87 11.43
N GLY A 31 10.54 -18.02 10.95
CA GLY A 31 10.26 -16.73 11.56
C GLY A 31 11.40 -15.71 11.38
N VAL A 32 12.26 -15.91 10.38
CA VAL A 32 13.35 -14.97 10.07
C VAL A 32 12.83 -13.70 9.41
N LEU A 33 11.71 -13.80 8.68
CA LEU A 33 11.08 -12.64 8.06
C LEU A 33 10.31 -11.83 9.11
N PRO A 34 10.61 -10.53 9.27
CA PRO A 34 9.85 -9.66 10.16
C PRO A 34 8.45 -9.43 9.59
N VAL A 35 7.44 -10.02 10.21
CA VAL A 35 6.00 -9.87 9.83
C VAL A 35 5.20 -9.14 10.90
N GLN A 36 5.89 -8.47 11.82
CA GLN A 36 5.27 -7.73 12.91
C GLN A 36 4.63 -6.44 12.37
N ALA A 37 3.38 -6.20 12.76
CA ALA A 37 2.63 -5.02 12.31
C ALA A 37 3.02 -3.73 13.05
N ASP A 38 3.84 -3.82 14.09
CA ASP A 38 4.29 -2.72 14.95
C ASP A 38 5.72 -2.25 14.63
N VAL A 39 6.40 -2.90 13.67
CA VAL A 39 7.75 -2.55 13.24
C VAL A 39 7.71 -1.79 11.91
N ALA A 40 8.44 -0.68 11.84
CA ALA A 40 8.55 0.11 10.62
C ALA A 40 9.16 -0.73 9.48
N PRO A 41 8.61 -0.69 8.25
CA PRO A 41 9.17 -1.43 7.13
C PRO A 41 10.59 -0.95 6.81
N SER A 42 11.38 -1.86 6.27
CA SER A 42 12.69 -1.48 5.74
C SER A 42 12.54 -0.47 4.60
N ARG A 43 13.59 0.32 4.34
CA ARG A 43 13.58 1.30 3.23
C ARG A 43 13.30 0.65 1.87
N LEU A 44 13.82 -0.56 1.66
CA LEU A 44 13.60 -1.33 0.43
C LEU A 44 12.15 -1.76 0.30
N GLU A 45 11.59 -2.31 1.37
CA GLU A 45 10.19 -2.73 1.44
C GLU A 45 9.24 -1.55 1.19
N ALA A 46 9.45 -0.44 1.90
CA ALA A 46 8.65 0.77 1.72
C ALA A 46 8.74 1.32 0.28
N ALA A 47 9.92 1.29 -0.34
CA ALA A 47 10.11 1.73 -1.73
C ALA A 47 9.40 0.80 -2.72
N LEU A 48 9.56 -0.52 -2.57
CA LEU A 48 8.94 -1.51 -3.46
C LEU A 48 7.41 -1.51 -3.32
N LEU A 49 6.90 -1.64 -2.11
CA LEU A 49 5.45 -1.69 -1.87
C LEU A 49 4.79 -0.34 -2.17
N GLY A 50 5.44 0.78 -1.85
CA GLY A 50 4.94 2.10 -2.20
C GLY A 50 4.89 2.34 -3.72
N SER A 51 5.87 1.86 -4.47
CA SER A 51 5.84 1.94 -5.94
C SER A 51 4.77 1.02 -6.54
N ALA A 52 4.64 -0.20 -6.03
CA ALA A 52 3.62 -1.15 -6.46
C ALA A 52 2.21 -0.62 -6.18
N LEU A 53 1.99 -0.03 -5.00
CA LEU A 53 0.71 0.58 -4.64
C LEU A 53 0.35 1.71 -5.61
N ARG A 54 1.26 2.67 -5.85
CA ARG A 54 1.01 3.76 -6.81
C ARG A 54 0.72 3.26 -8.21
N ALA A 55 1.47 2.27 -8.69
CA ALA A 55 1.24 1.66 -10.01
C ALA A 55 -0.11 0.96 -10.07
N SER A 56 -0.51 0.26 -9.00
CA SER A 56 -1.81 -0.41 -8.90
C SER A 56 -2.97 0.61 -8.91
N VAL A 57 -2.86 1.67 -8.11
CA VAL A 57 -3.86 2.75 -8.10
C VAL A 57 -4.00 3.36 -9.48
N ALA A 58 -2.92 3.79 -10.11
CA ALA A 58 -2.93 4.38 -11.45
C ALA A 58 -3.49 3.43 -12.53
N HIS A 59 -3.22 2.12 -12.40
CA HIS A 59 -3.71 1.10 -13.35
C HIS A 59 -5.22 0.85 -13.21
N HIS A 60 -5.76 0.91 -11.99
CA HIS A 60 -7.16 0.63 -11.70
C HIS A 60 -8.03 1.89 -11.62
N ALA A 61 -7.40 3.07 -11.62
CA ALA A 61 -8.13 4.34 -11.62
C ALA A 61 -9.07 4.42 -12.83
N SER A 62 -10.25 4.97 -12.61
CA SER A 62 -11.20 5.21 -13.68
C SER A 62 -10.61 6.16 -14.72
N SER A 63 -10.81 5.87 -16.00
CA SER A 63 -10.51 6.81 -17.08
C SER A 63 -11.48 8.00 -17.12
N SER A 64 -12.63 7.86 -16.46
CA SER A 64 -13.63 8.92 -16.29
C SER A 64 -13.29 9.73 -15.05
N GLY A 65 -13.31 11.05 -15.16
CA GLY A 65 -13.24 11.92 -13.98
C GLY A 65 -14.41 11.68 -13.03
N ASN A 66 -14.31 12.20 -11.81
CA ASN A 66 -15.39 12.14 -10.83
C ASN A 66 -16.67 12.75 -11.41
N PRO A 67 -17.77 11.99 -11.56
CA PRO A 67 -19.03 12.50 -12.12
C PRO A 67 -19.80 13.41 -11.15
N ILE A 68 -19.35 13.47 -9.88
CA ILE A 68 -20.03 14.25 -8.84
C ILE A 68 -19.54 15.69 -8.88
N VAL A 69 -20.41 16.61 -9.20
CA VAL A 69 -20.13 18.05 -9.07
C VAL A 69 -20.40 18.45 -7.63
N PRO A 70 -19.41 18.95 -6.88
CA PRO A 70 -19.59 19.29 -5.47
C PRO A 70 -20.66 20.38 -5.30
N SER A 71 -21.69 20.10 -4.50
CA SER A 71 -22.64 21.11 -4.01
C SER A 71 -22.41 21.39 -2.52
N GLY A 72 -22.88 22.53 -2.03
CA GLY A 72 -22.78 22.85 -0.61
C GLY A 72 -23.44 21.80 0.29
N GLU A 73 -24.56 21.25 -0.15
CA GLU A 73 -25.28 20.19 0.56
C GLU A 73 -24.46 18.88 0.62
N GLN A 74 -23.86 18.48 -0.49
CA GLN A 74 -22.99 17.29 -0.55
C GLN A 74 -21.75 17.45 0.30
N LEU A 75 -21.15 18.64 0.33
CA LEU A 75 -19.98 18.91 1.20
C LEU A 75 -20.35 18.80 2.69
N VAL A 76 -21.50 19.32 3.09
CA VAL A 76 -21.98 19.20 4.47
C VAL A 76 -22.30 17.74 4.81
N ALA A 77 -22.96 17.02 3.91
CA ALA A 77 -23.23 15.59 4.09
C ALA A 77 -21.93 14.79 4.21
N GLY A 78 -20.97 15.04 3.34
CA GLY A 78 -19.65 14.41 3.37
C GLY A 78 -18.88 14.72 4.67
N ALA A 79 -18.89 15.97 5.13
CA ALA A 79 -18.27 16.35 6.41
C ALA A 79 -18.92 15.64 7.62
N ASN A 80 -20.24 15.48 7.60
CA ASN A 80 -20.95 14.72 8.62
C ASN A 80 -20.58 13.24 8.60
N LEU A 81 -20.52 12.65 7.42
CA LEU A 81 -20.10 11.26 7.23
C LEU A 81 -18.65 11.05 7.69
N TYR A 82 -17.75 11.95 7.30
CA TYR A 82 -16.36 11.93 7.75
C TYR A 82 -16.26 11.94 9.28
N ARG A 83 -16.99 12.82 9.94
CA ARG A 83 -17.01 12.89 11.43
C ARG A 83 -17.47 11.61 12.07
N GLN A 84 -18.46 10.93 11.49
CA GLN A 84 -19.06 9.74 12.07
C GLN A 84 -18.22 8.47 11.82
N MET A 85 -17.62 8.35 10.63
CA MET A 85 -17.03 7.10 10.16
C MET A 85 -15.50 7.17 10.07
N CYS A 86 -14.93 8.29 9.63
CA CYS A 86 -13.52 8.37 9.24
C CYS A 86 -12.64 9.04 10.29
N SER A 87 -13.17 10.05 10.99
CA SER A 87 -12.38 10.89 11.90
C SER A 87 -11.73 10.10 13.04
N ARG A 88 -12.33 8.99 13.45
CA ARG A 88 -11.80 8.11 14.49
C ARG A 88 -10.39 7.59 14.18
N CYS A 89 -10.12 7.30 12.92
CA CYS A 89 -8.80 6.83 12.46
C CYS A 89 -7.99 7.95 11.83
N HIS A 90 -8.64 8.80 11.03
CA HIS A 90 -7.98 9.82 10.21
C HIS A 90 -7.90 11.21 10.85
N GLY A 91 -8.30 11.33 12.11
CA GLY A 91 -8.21 12.56 12.87
C GLY A 91 -9.34 13.54 12.61
N SER A 92 -9.48 14.50 13.51
CA SER A 92 -10.43 15.61 13.42
C SER A 92 -9.69 16.95 13.42
N SER A 93 -10.39 18.04 13.13
CA SER A 93 -9.81 19.40 13.16
C SER A 93 -9.37 19.84 14.56
N SER A 94 -9.94 19.22 15.59
CA SER A 94 -9.67 19.53 17.00
C SER A 94 -8.59 18.65 17.64
N GLU A 95 -8.28 17.48 17.07
CA GLU A 95 -7.28 16.56 17.60
C GLU A 95 -6.00 16.57 16.77
N SER A 96 -4.91 16.99 17.43
CA SER A 96 -3.59 17.00 16.81
C SER A 96 -3.00 15.59 16.66
N ASP A 97 -3.33 14.67 17.55
CA ASP A 97 -2.80 13.30 17.60
C ASP A 97 -3.92 12.30 17.87
N ASN A 98 -4.25 11.53 16.84
CA ASN A 98 -5.19 10.44 16.98
C ASN A 98 -4.45 9.15 17.41
N LEU A 99 -4.51 8.84 18.70
CA LEU A 99 -3.89 7.63 19.26
C LEU A 99 -4.44 6.36 18.62
N TYR A 100 -5.72 6.33 18.29
CA TYR A 100 -6.33 5.16 17.66
C TYR A 100 -5.80 4.93 16.24
N GLY A 101 -5.71 5.97 15.42
CA GLY A 101 -5.13 5.87 14.07
C GLY A 101 -3.64 5.51 14.09
N ARG A 102 -2.91 5.87 15.15
CA ARG A 102 -1.49 5.51 15.32
C ARG A 102 -1.27 4.10 15.83
N SER A 103 -2.29 3.41 16.32
CA SER A 103 -2.17 2.01 16.76
C SER A 103 -2.15 1.01 15.60
N PHE A 104 -2.42 1.46 14.38
CA PHE A 104 -2.27 0.65 13.17
C PHE A 104 -0.87 0.77 12.58
N TYR A 105 -0.49 -0.23 11.81
CA TYR A 105 0.72 -0.15 11.03
C TYR A 105 0.43 -0.52 9.54
N PRO A 106 0.74 0.35 8.58
CA PRO A 106 1.15 1.75 8.78
C PRO A 106 0.08 2.58 9.49
N PRO A 107 0.48 3.62 10.23
CA PRO A 107 -0.48 4.46 10.93
C PRO A 107 -1.42 5.16 9.94
N ALA A 108 -2.69 5.30 10.33
CA ALA A 108 -3.66 6.00 9.49
C ALA A 108 -3.25 7.48 9.32
N PRO A 109 -3.11 7.96 8.07
CA PRO A 109 -2.73 9.35 7.84
C PRO A 109 -3.83 10.30 8.30
N ASN A 110 -3.46 11.44 8.88
CA ASN A 110 -4.40 12.50 9.17
C ASN A 110 -4.79 13.23 7.86
N LEU A 111 -5.97 12.93 7.33
CA LEU A 111 -6.42 13.44 6.04
C LEU A 111 -6.66 14.96 6.02
N LEU A 112 -6.87 15.58 7.18
CA LEU A 112 -7.05 17.02 7.27
C LEU A 112 -5.72 17.79 7.28
N ARG A 113 -4.62 17.14 7.69
CA ARG A 113 -3.28 17.73 7.72
C ARG A 113 -2.43 17.32 6.55
N THR A 114 -2.61 16.07 6.12
CA THR A 114 -1.86 15.47 5.01
C THR A 114 -2.87 14.88 4.04
N PRO A 115 -3.49 15.72 3.22
CA PRO A 115 -4.43 15.23 2.22
C PRO A 115 -3.72 14.28 1.26
N PRO A 116 -4.42 13.25 0.75
CA PRO A 116 -3.84 12.31 -0.20
C PRO A 116 -3.40 13.05 -1.46
N SER A 117 -2.26 12.66 -2.00
CA SER A 117 -1.68 13.24 -3.22
C SER A 117 -2.13 12.52 -4.50
N TYR A 118 -3.25 11.82 -4.44
CA TYR A 118 -3.84 11.14 -5.59
C TYR A 118 -4.68 12.10 -6.43
N ALA A 119 -4.74 11.85 -7.73
CA ALA A 119 -5.66 12.56 -8.60
C ALA A 119 -7.13 12.20 -8.29
N ASP A 120 -8.08 13.05 -8.69
CA ASP A 120 -9.49 12.86 -8.38
C ASP A 120 -10.04 11.53 -8.92
N ASN A 121 -9.63 11.14 -10.12
CA ASN A 121 -9.98 9.85 -10.72
C ASN A 121 -9.28 8.63 -10.08
N GLU A 122 -8.23 8.84 -9.32
CA GLU A 122 -7.53 7.78 -8.56
C GLU A 122 -8.18 7.56 -7.19
N MET A 123 -8.93 8.54 -6.69
CA MET A 123 -9.67 8.46 -5.42
C MET A 123 -11.13 8.02 -5.62
N PHE A 124 -11.66 8.15 -6.82
CA PHE A 124 -13.02 7.79 -7.19
C PHE A 124 -13.12 6.35 -7.67
#